data_d6670bff6138e874cf7fe82d056bbfe3
#
_entry.id   d6670bff6138e874cf7fe82d056bbfe3
#
_cell.length_a   1.000
_cell.length_b   1.000
_cell.length_c   1.000
_cell.angle_alpha   90.00
_cell.angle_beta   90.00
_cell.angle_gamma   90.00
#
_symmetry.space_group_name_H-M   'P 1'
#
loop_
_entity.id
_entity.type
_entity.pdbx_description
1 polymer ?
#
loop_
_entity_poly.entity_id
_entity_poly.type
_entity_poly.pdbx_seq_one_letter_code
_entity_poly.pdbx_strand_id
1 'polypeptide(L)'
;ELLLLAPAIAGGLTAIPVYYLGKHLSGRLAGLFAATVLMLLPGTFLTRTLAGVADHNAVEPLVITIAVLGLTLALYKAEKAMPIWEVVQEELIETQKIDTLREPLIWSLLAGFLTGLYIWTWPPGVLLVGIVGIFTILKISSDVVNERTPEPTAFAVVISMVVVAVMSFIAIDRIEFDTTSLSLL
;
A
#
# COMPACT_ATOMS: atom_id res chain seq x y z
N GLU A 1 -15.95 18.12 -20.06
CA GLU A 1 -15.46 17.00 -20.90
C GLU A 1 -14.34 16.22 -20.21
N LEU A 2 -13.36 16.89 -19.55
CA LEU A 2 -12.27 16.22 -18.82
C LEU A 2 -12.77 15.32 -17.67
N LEU A 3 -13.82 15.72 -16.95
CA LEU A 3 -14.40 14.92 -15.87
C LEU A 3 -15.00 13.60 -16.35
N LEU A 4 -15.48 13.53 -17.58
CA LEU A 4 -16.03 12.31 -18.18
C LEU A 4 -14.94 11.30 -18.57
N LEU A 5 -13.70 11.77 -18.77
CA LEU A 5 -12.55 10.92 -19.10
C LEU A 5 -11.75 10.49 -17.85
N ALA A 6 -11.92 11.19 -16.72
CA ALA A 6 -11.17 10.91 -15.50
C ALA A 6 -11.26 9.45 -15.02
N PRO A 7 -12.44 8.79 -15.02
CA PRO A 7 -12.55 7.38 -14.67
C PRO A 7 -11.75 6.46 -15.58
N ALA A 8 -11.82 6.70 -16.90
CA ALA A 8 -11.09 5.89 -17.88
C ALA A 8 -9.56 6.06 -17.74
N ILE A 9 -9.11 7.29 -17.46
CA ILE A 9 -7.70 7.57 -17.21
C ILE A 9 -7.24 6.87 -15.93
N ALA A 10 -7.99 6.98 -14.82
CA ALA A 10 -7.67 6.33 -13.57
C ALA A 10 -7.63 4.80 -13.72
N GLY A 11 -8.62 4.22 -14.43
CA GLY A 11 -8.65 2.81 -14.74
C GLY A 11 -7.42 2.36 -15.54
N GLY A 12 -7.08 3.08 -16.60
CA GLY A 12 -5.88 2.80 -17.41
C GLY A 12 -4.59 2.90 -16.59
N LEU A 13 -4.46 3.93 -15.74
CA LEU A 13 -3.31 4.11 -14.87
C LEU A 13 -3.17 2.99 -13.83
N THR A 14 -4.27 2.34 -13.41
CA THR A 14 -4.24 1.21 -12.47
C THR A 14 -3.44 0.01 -13.01
N ALA A 15 -3.33 -0.15 -14.33
CA ALA A 15 -2.51 -1.19 -14.94
C ALA A 15 -1.02 -1.08 -14.55
N ILE A 16 -0.53 0.14 -14.30
CA ILE A 16 0.88 0.39 -13.99
C ILE A 16 1.28 -0.26 -12.64
N PRO A 17 0.65 0.10 -11.50
CA PRO A 17 0.98 -0.53 -10.22
C PRO A 17 0.71 -2.04 -10.22
N VAL A 18 -0.35 -2.51 -10.89
CA VAL A 18 -0.64 -3.95 -11.01
C VAL A 18 0.46 -4.68 -11.79
N TYR A 19 0.98 -4.08 -12.86
CA TYR A 19 2.13 -4.63 -13.56
C TYR A 19 3.34 -4.78 -12.63
N TYR A 20 3.66 -3.74 -11.87
CA TYR A 20 4.81 -3.79 -10.95
C TYR A 20 4.61 -4.79 -9.81
N LEU A 21 3.40 -4.92 -9.26
CA LEU A 21 3.07 -5.94 -8.28
C LEU A 21 3.30 -7.35 -8.84
N GLY A 22 2.71 -7.66 -10.00
CA GLY A 22 2.89 -8.95 -10.66
C GLY A 22 4.35 -9.23 -11.02
N LYS A 23 5.08 -8.20 -11.47
CA LYS A 23 6.51 -8.30 -11.76
C LYS A 23 7.35 -8.64 -10.52
N HIS A 24 7.04 -8.04 -9.36
CA HIS A 24 7.74 -8.35 -8.11
C HIS A 24 7.45 -9.77 -7.61
N LEU A 25 6.22 -10.27 -7.81
CA LEU A 25 5.84 -11.60 -7.37
C LEU A 25 6.43 -12.73 -8.23
N SER A 26 6.38 -12.62 -9.54
CA SER A 26 6.70 -13.73 -10.46
C SER A 26 7.35 -13.29 -11.77
N GLY A 27 7.92 -12.08 -11.81
CA GLY A 27 8.67 -11.60 -12.96
C GLY A 27 7.84 -10.87 -14.03
N ARG A 28 8.52 -10.44 -15.10
CA ARG A 28 7.95 -9.54 -16.12
C ARG A 28 6.69 -10.07 -16.80
N LEU A 29 6.66 -11.36 -17.12
CA LEU A 29 5.51 -11.97 -17.79
C LEU A 29 4.28 -12.01 -16.88
N ALA A 30 4.47 -12.31 -15.59
CA ALA A 30 3.39 -12.27 -14.60
C ALA A 30 2.82 -10.84 -14.45
N GLY A 31 3.67 -9.82 -14.46
CA GLY A 31 3.24 -8.44 -14.44
C GLY A 31 2.40 -8.06 -15.66
N LEU A 32 2.86 -8.41 -16.86
CA LEU A 32 2.12 -8.18 -18.10
C LEU A 32 0.78 -8.91 -18.09
N PHE A 33 0.78 -10.17 -17.68
CA PHE A 33 -0.45 -10.97 -17.59
C PHE A 33 -1.44 -10.35 -16.60
N ALA A 34 -1.00 -9.99 -15.38
CA ALA A 34 -1.84 -9.38 -14.36
C ALA A 34 -2.48 -8.06 -14.85
N ALA A 35 -1.69 -7.17 -15.45
CA ALA A 35 -2.17 -5.91 -15.99
C ALA A 35 -3.18 -6.13 -17.14
N THR A 36 -2.90 -7.09 -18.03
CA THR A 36 -3.79 -7.43 -19.15
C THR A 36 -5.11 -8.01 -18.64
N VAL A 37 -5.06 -8.95 -17.70
CA VAL A 37 -6.27 -9.56 -17.11
C VAL A 37 -7.11 -8.47 -16.44
N LEU A 38 -6.51 -7.57 -15.65
CA LEU A 38 -7.24 -6.47 -15.01
C LEU A 38 -8.01 -5.63 -16.03
N MET A 39 -7.37 -5.29 -17.18
CA MET A 39 -7.98 -4.43 -18.19
C MET A 39 -9.07 -5.15 -19.01
N LEU A 40 -9.00 -6.46 -19.15
CA LEU A 40 -9.91 -7.24 -20.00
C LEU A 40 -11.01 -7.95 -19.20
N LEU A 41 -10.83 -8.11 -17.88
CA LEU A 41 -11.78 -8.85 -17.05
C LEU A 41 -13.09 -8.09 -16.92
N PRO A 42 -14.21 -8.63 -17.41
CA PRO A 42 -15.51 -7.99 -17.22
C PRO A 42 -15.89 -7.99 -15.75
N GLY A 43 -16.38 -6.84 -15.26
CA GLY A 43 -16.78 -6.72 -13.86
C GLY A 43 -16.91 -5.26 -13.42
N THR A 44 -17.07 -5.06 -12.13
CA THR A 44 -17.29 -3.74 -11.53
C THR A 44 -16.16 -2.74 -11.82
N PHE A 45 -14.92 -3.24 -11.89
CA PHE A 45 -13.78 -2.40 -12.25
C PHE A 45 -13.97 -1.77 -13.64
N LEU A 46 -14.24 -2.61 -14.66
CA LEU A 46 -14.40 -2.14 -16.03
C LEU A 46 -15.61 -1.19 -16.16
N THR A 47 -16.76 -1.55 -15.55
CA THR A 47 -17.98 -0.73 -15.65
C THR A 47 -17.84 0.64 -14.99
N ARG A 48 -17.08 0.75 -13.89
CA ARG A 48 -16.85 2.02 -13.19
C ARG A 48 -15.77 2.88 -13.84
N THR A 49 -14.90 2.29 -14.64
CA THR A 49 -13.80 2.99 -15.34
C THR A 49 -14.11 3.32 -16.80
N LEU A 50 -15.35 3.09 -17.26
CA LEU A 50 -15.77 3.50 -18.60
C LEU A 50 -15.84 5.02 -18.72
N ALA A 51 -15.45 5.53 -19.89
CA ALA A 51 -15.62 6.94 -20.21
C ALA A 51 -17.11 7.32 -20.17
N GLY A 52 -17.43 8.44 -19.52
CA GLY A 52 -18.79 8.92 -19.36
C GLY A 52 -19.50 8.46 -18.09
N VAL A 53 -18.92 7.56 -17.31
CA VAL A 53 -19.42 7.18 -15.99
C VAL A 53 -18.75 8.09 -14.95
N ALA A 54 -19.48 9.07 -14.43
CA ALA A 54 -18.97 9.97 -13.39
C ALA A 54 -19.06 9.28 -12.01
N ASP A 55 -18.22 8.27 -11.78
CA ASP A 55 -18.14 7.56 -10.51
C ASP A 55 -16.82 7.90 -9.80
N HIS A 56 -16.92 8.49 -8.60
CA HIS A 56 -15.76 8.79 -7.75
C HIS A 56 -15.00 7.53 -7.31
N ASN A 57 -15.66 6.38 -7.25
CA ASN A 57 -15.04 5.09 -6.91
C ASN A 57 -14.10 4.57 -8.02
N ALA A 58 -14.05 5.19 -9.18
CA ALA A 58 -13.13 4.79 -10.25
C ALA A 58 -11.65 5.05 -9.89
N VAL A 59 -11.38 6.00 -8.99
CA VAL A 59 -10.02 6.33 -8.53
C VAL A 59 -9.55 5.38 -7.42
N GLU A 60 -10.47 4.76 -6.70
CA GLU A 60 -10.17 3.86 -5.58
C GLU A 60 -9.23 2.71 -5.97
N PRO A 61 -9.47 1.94 -7.05
CA PRO A 61 -8.57 0.86 -7.45
C PRO A 61 -7.14 1.33 -7.76
N LEU A 62 -6.99 2.55 -8.28
CA LEU A 62 -5.68 3.13 -8.53
C LEU A 62 -4.95 3.41 -7.21
N VAL A 63 -5.61 4.07 -6.28
CA VAL A 63 -4.98 4.49 -5.02
C VAL A 63 -4.64 3.28 -4.14
N ILE A 64 -5.54 2.30 -4.01
CA ILE A 64 -5.26 1.08 -3.26
C ILE A 64 -4.11 0.26 -3.88
N THR A 65 -4.06 0.13 -5.20
CA THR A 65 -2.98 -0.63 -5.85
C THR A 65 -1.63 0.05 -5.71
N ILE A 66 -1.59 1.39 -5.72
CA ILE A 66 -0.37 2.17 -5.44
C ILE A 66 0.04 1.99 -3.97
N ALA A 67 -0.90 2.02 -3.02
CA ALA A 67 -0.61 1.81 -1.60
C ALA A 67 -0.03 0.40 -1.34
N VAL A 68 -0.66 -0.64 -1.92
CA VAL A 68 -0.17 -2.03 -1.82
C VAL A 68 1.19 -2.19 -2.48
N LEU A 69 1.44 -1.55 -3.63
CA LEU A 69 2.76 -1.53 -4.26
C LEU A 69 3.80 -0.86 -3.34
N GLY A 70 3.47 0.26 -2.72
CA GLY A 70 4.33 0.93 -1.75
C GLY A 70 4.70 0.02 -0.58
N LEU A 71 3.72 -0.66 0.02
CA LEU A 71 3.95 -1.64 1.09
C LEU A 71 4.84 -2.81 0.62
N THR A 72 4.58 -3.34 -0.58
CA THR A 72 5.39 -4.42 -1.16
C THR A 72 6.85 -3.99 -1.35
N LEU A 73 7.08 -2.77 -1.84
CA LEU A 73 8.42 -2.22 -2.02
C LEU A 73 9.11 -1.93 -0.68
N ALA A 74 8.39 -1.45 0.33
CA ALA A 74 8.91 -1.23 1.67
C ALA A 74 9.41 -2.55 2.28
N LEU A 75 8.59 -3.60 2.22
CA LEU A 75 8.97 -4.94 2.68
C LEU A 75 10.18 -5.49 1.93
N TYR A 76 10.18 -5.41 0.61
CA TYR A 76 11.27 -5.89 -0.23
C TYR A 76 12.60 -5.18 0.06
N LYS A 77 12.55 -3.86 0.29
CA LYS A 77 13.74 -3.07 0.65
C LYS A 77 14.21 -3.36 2.06
N ALA A 78 13.29 -3.56 3.01
CA ALA A 78 13.63 -3.95 4.36
C ALA A 78 14.27 -5.34 4.42
N GLU A 79 13.76 -6.32 3.67
CA GLU A 79 14.34 -7.67 3.59
C GLU A 79 15.73 -7.69 2.94
N LYS A 80 16.02 -6.74 2.05
CA LYS A 80 17.36 -6.60 1.44
C LYS A 80 18.35 -5.83 2.29
N ALA A 81 17.88 -5.02 3.22
CA ALA A 81 18.74 -4.39 4.19
C ALA A 81 19.28 -5.47 5.14
N MET A 82 20.50 -5.27 5.63
CA MET A 82 21.09 -6.15 6.65
C MET A 82 20.16 -6.28 7.86
N PRO A 83 20.27 -7.36 8.66
CA PRO A 83 19.48 -7.52 9.89
C PRO A 83 19.56 -6.21 10.70
N ILE A 84 18.40 -5.58 10.89
CA ILE A 84 18.31 -4.22 11.46
C ILE A 84 18.91 -4.20 12.86
N TRP A 85 18.78 -5.32 13.59
CA TRP A 85 19.32 -5.48 14.93
C TRP A 85 20.86 -5.43 14.97
N GLU A 86 21.54 -6.04 14.01
CA GLU A 86 23.00 -5.92 13.90
C GLU A 86 23.46 -4.49 13.62
N VAL A 87 22.67 -3.76 12.82
CA VAL A 87 22.93 -2.35 12.53
C VAL A 87 22.73 -1.45 13.74
N VAL A 88 21.74 -1.78 14.60
CA VAL A 88 21.45 -1.01 15.82
C VAL A 88 22.42 -1.33 16.95
N GLN A 89 22.88 -2.58 17.10
CA GLN A 89 23.82 -2.99 18.16
C GLN A 89 25.27 -2.57 17.90
N GLU A 90 25.70 -2.56 16.65
CA GLU A 90 27.05 -2.12 16.32
C GLU A 90 27.10 -0.60 16.14
N GLU A 91 27.19 0.10 17.27
CA GLU A 91 27.46 1.54 17.41
C GLU A 91 26.92 2.49 16.31
N LEU A 92 25.97 3.31 16.67
CA LEU A 92 25.31 4.38 15.92
C LEU A 92 26.24 5.42 15.25
N ILE A 93 27.54 5.16 15.14
CA ILE A 93 28.56 6.16 14.82
C ILE A 93 29.14 6.03 13.40
N GLU A 94 28.93 4.94 12.68
CA GLU A 94 29.42 4.85 11.30
C GLU A 94 28.39 5.31 10.28
N THR A 95 28.66 6.43 9.66
CA THR A 95 27.85 7.07 8.58
C THR A 95 27.44 6.08 7.46
N GLN A 96 28.21 5.02 7.24
CA GLN A 96 27.98 4.01 6.23
C GLN A 96 26.81 3.08 6.56
N LYS A 97 26.47 2.90 7.84
CA LYS A 97 25.35 2.07 8.30
C LYS A 97 24.00 2.78 8.23
N ILE A 98 24.01 4.10 8.41
CA ILE A 98 22.79 4.93 8.25
C ILE A 98 22.30 4.87 6.81
N ASP A 99 23.20 4.79 5.82
CA ASP A 99 22.83 4.69 4.41
C ASP A 99 22.10 3.38 4.09
N THR A 100 22.40 2.29 4.81
CA THR A 100 21.73 1.00 4.61
C THR A 100 20.24 1.04 5.03
N LEU A 101 19.91 1.77 6.10
CA LEU A 101 18.54 1.93 6.59
C LEU A 101 17.76 3.01 5.82
N ARG A 102 18.43 3.86 5.09
CA ARG A 102 17.81 5.00 4.40
C ARG A 102 16.76 4.55 3.38
N GLU A 103 17.08 3.58 2.52
CA GLU A 103 16.12 3.08 1.53
C GLU A 103 14.89 2.41 2.18
N PRO A 104 15.03 1.43 3.11
CA PRO A 104 13.88 0.86 3.81
C PRO A 104 13.03 1.91 4.50
N LEU A 105 13.63 2.89 5.15
CA LEU A 105 12.92 3.95 5.85
C LEU A 105 12.10 4.81 4.88
N ILE A 106 12.70 5.27 3.78
CA ILE A 106 12.01 6.10 2.77
C ILE A 106 10.81 5.34 2.20
N TRP A 107 11.00 4.06 1.83
CA TRP A 107 9.92 3.27 1.26
C TRP A 107 8.83 2.96 2.29
N SER A 108 9.16 2.74 3.56
CA SER A 108 8.17 2.55 4.62
C SER A 108 7.37 3.81 4.92
N LEU A 109 8.02 4.98 4.96
CA LEU A 109 7.34 6.27 5.09
C LEU A 109 6.41 6.53 3.90
N LEU A 110 6.88 6.28 2.68
CA LEU A 110 6.08 6.42 1.46
C LEU A 110 4.88 5.46 1.46
N ALA A 111 5.08 4.21 1.86
CA ALA A 111 4.02 3.22 1.96
C ALA A 111 2.94 3.65 2.97
N GLY A 112 3.35 4.14 4.13
CA GLY A 112 2.43 4.69 5.14
C GLY A 112 1.66 5.90 4.61
N PHE A 113 2.34 6.82 3.93
CA PHE A 113 1.72 7.98 3.32
C PHE A 113 0.68 7.60 2.25
N LEU A 114 1.01 6.67 1.36
CA LEU A 114 0.11 6.19 0.31
C LEU A 114 -1.09 5.46 0.89
N THR A 115 -0.88 4.67 1.95
CA THR A 115 -1.98 4.00 2.68
C THR A 115 -2.88 5.02 3.39
N GLY A 116 -2.30 6.04 4.00
CA GLY A 116 -3.06 7.14 4.61
C GLY A 116 -3.87 7.93 3.58
N LEU A 117 -3.30 8.23 2.41
CA LEU A 117 -4.02 8.84 1.30
C LEU A 117 -5.20 7.97 0.83
N TYR A 118 -5.01 6.65 0.77
CA TYR A 118 -6.09 5.75 0.42
C TYR A 118 -7.25 5.83 1.41
N ILE A 119 -6.97 5.82 2.72
CA ILE A 119 -8.00 5.97 3.77
C ILE A 119 -8.71 7.33 3.66
N TRP A 120 -7.98 8.40 3.34
CA TRP A 120 -8.58 9.72 3.14
C TRP A 120 -9.48 9.80 1.90
N THR A 121 -9.14 9.05 0.86
CA THR A 121 -9.93 8.99 -0.38
C THR A 121 -11.20 8.17 -0.15
N TRP A 122 -11.11 7.11 0.66
CA TRP A 122 -12.21 6.18 0.89
C TRP A 122 -12.19 5.67 2.34
N PRO A 123 -13.06 6.20 3.23
CA PRO A 123 -13.05 5.86 4.66
C PRO A 123 -13.08 4.37 4.99
N PRO A 124 -13.86 3.50 4.27
CA PRO A 124 -13.78 2.06 4.48
C PRO A 124 -12.40 1.45 4.18
N GLY A 125 -11.48 2.22 3.59
CA GLY A 125 -10.08 1.84 3.35
C GLY A 125 -9.33 1.44 4.62
N VAL A 126 -9.85 1.73 5.81
CA VAL A 126 -9.34 1.21 7.09
C VAL A 126 -9.26 -0.31 7.10
N LEU A 127 -10.07 -1.02 6.30
CA LEU A 127 -9.98 -2.47 6.11
C LEU A 127 -8.60 -2.89 5.59
N LEU A 128 -7.92 -2.05 4.80
CA LEU A 128 -6.55 -2.34 4.35
C LEU A 128 -5.59 -2.45 5.53
N VAL A 129 -5.75 -1.62 6.56
CA VAL A 129 -4.95 -1.71 7.81
C VAL A 129 -5.17 -3.06 8.48
N GLY A 130 -6.41 -3.53 8.56
CA GLY A 130 -6.75 -4.87 9.08
C GLY A 130 -6.09 -5.99 8.27
N ILE A 131 -6.14 -5.91 6.94
CA ILE A 131 -5.50 -6.88 6.04
C ILE A 131 -3.98 -6.88 6.24
N VAL A 132 -3.35 -5.72 6.31
CA VAL A 132 -1.91 -5.59 6.57
C VAL A 132 -1.56 -6.15 7.95
N GLY A 133 -2.40 -5.94 8.96
CA GLY A 133 -2.23 -6.53 10.29
C GLY A 133 -2.23 -8.07 10.26
N ILE A 134 -3.22 -8.66 9.61
CA ILE A 134 -3.31 -10.12 9.44
C ILE A 134 -2.09 -10.64 8.66
N PHE A 135 -1.76 -10.00 7.54
CA PHE A 135 -0.58 -10.35 6.75
C PHE A 135 0.69 -10.33 7.61
N THR A 136 0.86 -9.29 8.44
CA THR A 136 2.03 -9.13 9.31
C THR A 136 2.15 -10.26 10.31
N ILE A 137 1.04 -10.64 10.95
CA ILE A 137 1.02 -11.77 11.89
C ILE A 137 1.42 -13.06 11.17
N LEU A 138 0.83 -13.35 10.02
CA LEU A 138 1.13 -14.55 9.23
C LEU A 138 2.57 -14.57 8.73
N LYS A 139 3.07 -13.43 8.23
CA LYS A 139 4.44 -13.31 7.72
C LYS A 139 5.46 -13.49 8.84
N ILE A 140 5.30 -12.81 9.98
CA ILE A 140 6.18 -12.96 11.16
C ILE A 140 6.14 -14.39 11.67
N SER A 141 4.96 -14.99 11.80
CA SER A 141 4.85 -16.40 12.23
C SER A 141 5.56 -17.34 11.26
N SER A 142 5.41 -17.13 9.97
CA SER A 142 6.11 -17.91 8.95
C SER A 142 7.62 -17.72 8.99
N ASP A 143 8.10 -16.50 9.20
CA ASP A 143 9.52 -16.20 9.28
C ASP A 143 10.15 -16.89 10.51
N VAL A 144 9.49 -16.83 11.67
CA VAL A 144 9.94 -17.53 12.91
C VAL A 144 9.98 -19.04 12.72
N VAL A 145 8.95 -19.64 12.11
CA VAL A 145 8.91 -21.08 11.84
C VAL A 145 10.01 -21.53 10.88
N ASN A 146 10.37 -20.67 9.91
CA ASN A 146 11.42 -20.96 8.94
C ASN A 146 12.81 -20.42 9.36
N GLU A 147 12.99 -20.10 10.64
CA GLU A 147 14.25 -19.59 11.21
C GLU A 147 14.77 -18.33 10.50
N ARG A 148 13.88 -17.51 9.97
CA ARG A 148 14.18 -16.21 9.36
C ARG A 148 13.97 -15.09 10.37
N THR A 149 14.71 -14.00 10.23
CA THR A 149 14.53 -12.82 11.07
C THR A 149 13.23 -12.08 10.71
N PRO A 150 12.31 -11.86 11.66
CA PRO A 150 11.05 -11.14 11.40
C PRO A 150 11.23 -9.62 11.41
N GLU A 151 12.39 -9.12 11.77
CA GLU A 151 12.71 -7.71 11.99
C GLU A 151 12.43 -6.82 10.78
N PRO A 152 12.83 -7.19 9.54
CA PRO A 152 12.56 -6.36 8.37
C PRO A 152 11.05 -6.11 8.16
N THR A 153 10.25 -7.17 8.37
CA THR A 153 8.79 -7.07 8.25
C THR A 153 8.21 -6.14 9.33
N ALA A 154 8.64 -6.33 10.59
CA ALA A 154 8.21 -5.49 11.70
C ALA A 154 8.59 -4.02 11.47
N PHE A 155 9.83 -3.75 11.07
CA PHE A 155 10.31 -2.40 10.77
C PHE A 155 9.46 -1.71 9.70
N ALA A 156 9.30 -2.34 8.54
CA ALA A 156 8.56 -1.74 7.43
C ALA A 156 7.10 -1.46 7.80
N VAL A 157 6.44 -2.40 8.45
CA VAL A 157 5.03 -2.27 8.81
C VAL A 157 4.83 -1.27 9.95
N VAL A 158 5.63 -1.32 11.00
CA VAL A 158 5.49 -0.38 12.13
C VAL A 158 5.67 1.05 11.66
N ILE A 159 6.70 1.36 10.89
CA ILE A 159 6.90 2.72 10.37
C ILE A 159 5.74 3.15 9.48
N SER A 160 5.29 2.28 8.58
CA SER A 160 4.15 2.59 7.71
C SER A 160 2.89 2.86 8.53
N MET A 161 2.61 2.04 9.55
CA MET A 161 1.41 2.20 10.40
C MET A 161 1.49 3.43 11.30
N VAL A 162 2.66 3.81 11.77
CA VAL A 162 2.85 5.09 12.51
C VAL A 162 2.47 6.27 11.62
N VAL A 163 2.91 6.29 10.36
CA VAL A 163 2.52 7.34 9.41
C VAL A 163 1.02 7.35 9.16
N VAL A 164 0.41 6.18 8.96
CA VAL A 164 -1.05 6.05 8.81
C VAL A 164 -1.78 6.60 10.04
N ALA A 165 -1.32 6.25 11.24
CA ALA A 165 -1.91 6.72 12.49
C ALA A 165 -1.83 8.25 12.62
N VAL A 166 -0.67 8.84 12.32
CA VAL A 166 -0.48 10.31 12.32
C VAL A 166 -1.42 10.98 11.31
N MET A 167 -1.49 10.46 10.08
CA MET A 167 -2.39 11.01 9.07
C MET A 167 -3.86 10.88 9.46
N SER A 168 -4.24 9.73 10.05
CA SER A 168 -5.61 9.50 10.52
C SER A 168 -5.96 10.44 11.68
N PHE A 169 -5.02 10.70 12.60
CA PHE A 169 -5.21 11.65 13.71
C PHE A 169 -5.46 13.07 13.20
N ILE A 170 -4.70 13.52 12.19
CA ILE A 170 -4.89 14.83 11.55
C ILE A 170 -6.26 14.92 10.86
N ALA A 171 -6.80 13.79 10.39
CA ALA A 171 -8.08 13.74 9.69
C ALA A 171 -9.29 13.63 10.64
N ILE A 172 -9.09 13.25 11.91
CA ILE A 172 -10.16 13.02 12.89
C ILE A 172 -11.07 14.25 13.06
N ASP A 173 -10.52 15.46 13.03
CA ASP A 173 -11.28 16.71 13.10
C ASP A 173 -12.16 16.97 11.86
N ARG A 174 -11.97 16.19 10.79
CA ARG A 174 -12.74 16.31 9.53
C ARG A 174 -13.74 15.19 9.31
N ILE A 175 -13.59 14.09 10.05
CA ILE A 175 -14.53 12.99 10.05
C ILE A 175 -15.47 13.22 11.25
N GLU A 176 -16.43 14.12 11.11
CA GLU A 176 -17.62 14.04 11.95
C GLU A 176 -18.22 12.64 11.69
N PHE A 177 -18.15 11.79 12.69
CA PHE A 177 -18.97 10.60 12.73
C PHE A 177 -20.42 11.05 12.84
N ASP A 178 -21.00 11.42 11.73
CA ASP A 178 -22.41 11.69 11.64
C ASP A 178 -23.17 10.36 11.80
N THR A 179 -23.47 10.06 13.06
CA THR A 179 -24.28 8.89 13.43
C THR A 179 -25.69 8.99 12.85
N THR A 180 -26.07 10.16 12.31
CA THR A 180 -27.40 10.38 11.69
C THR A 180 -27.47 9.78 10.29
N SER A 181 -26.36 9.61 9.58
CA SER A 181 -26.36 8.98 8.25
C SER A 181 -26.62 7.47 8.26
N LEU A 182 -26.43 6.81 9.41
CA LEU A 182 -26.73 5.37 9.58
C LEU A 182 -28.23 5.07 9.84
N SER A 183 -29.05 6.08 10.08
CA SER A 183 -30.47 5.91 10.38
C SER A 183 -31.39 5.97 9.15
N LEU A 184 -30.85 6.17 7.94
CA LEU A 184 -31.60 6.32 6.70
C LEU A 184 -31.33 5.18 5.68
N LEU A 185 -30.69 4.10 6.08
CA LEU A 185 -30.63 2.82 5.36
C LEU A 185 -31.43 1.76 6.07
#